data_69f9a1fd4daf8157bb9852eac8783cbd
#
_entry.id   69f9a1fd4daf8157bb9852eac8783cbd
#
_cell.length_a   1.000
_cell.length_b   1.000
_cell.length_c   1.000
_cell.angle_alpha   90.00
_cell.angle_beta   90.00
_cell.angle_gamma   90.00
#
_symmetry.space_group_name_H-M   'P 1'
#
loop_
_entity.id
_entity.type
_entity.pdbx_description
1 polymer ?
#
loop_
_entity_poly.entity_id
_entity_poly.type
_entity_poly.pdbx_seq_one_letter_code
_entity_poly.pdbx_strand_id
1 'polypeptide(L)'
;LFELKFTSLPHYEHEHELFVAEAKALRARFDAPANAADSLRATAAAVPISGLGVSLREVWNTVKANKDLDLPAHKIMVATVRCEEIADAALAQITECDELANLLKEAKSAKVSHLVSKIEKLTNKALTPYDDEAKYFVKEVREAKRLDLKARVAKTLGEVASMHLEHVRQDIVESLVHEVNATLGDAAAAYVPGKKRSEDRVGFATFLKETFTKLDAQWEERLDESLPTDDLAWADFVVEETKNFYKTIDAIVDSLRKEGMN
;
A
#
# COMPACT_ATOMS: atom_id res chain seq x y z
N LEU A 1 -36.00 4.94 -15.42
CA LEU A 1 -36.68 5.45 -16.60
C LEU A 1 -36.10 4.73 -17.81
N PHE A 2 -36.97 4.15 -18.64
CA PHE A 2 -36.61 3.42 -19.85
C PHE A 2 -36.89 4.30 -21.07
N GLU A 3 -35.93 4.35 -22.00
CA GLU A 3 -36.14 4.92 -23.33
C GLU A 3 -36.65 3.82 -24.24
N LEU A 4 -37.85 4.00 -24.81
CA LEU A 4 -38.45 3.02 -25.72
C LEU A 4 -38.08 3.37 -27.16
N LYS A 5 -37.49 2.42 -27.87
CA LYS A 5 -37.20 2.51 -29.29
C LYS A 5 -38.00 1.45 -30.05
N PHE A 6 -38.75 1.87 -31.05
CA PHE A 6 -39.59 0.99 -31.84
C PHE A 6 -38.89 0.67 -33.16
N THR A 7 -39.00 -0.59 -33.57
CA THR A 7 -38.52 -1.06 -34.89
C THR A 7 -39.57 -1.99 -35.46
N SER A 8 -39.90 -1.81 -36.70
CA SER A 8 -40.78 -2.71 -37.45
C SER A 8 -39.95 -3.57 -38.39
N LEU A 9 -40.31 -4.80 -38.57
CA LEU A 9 -39.76 -5.71 -39.59
C LEU A 9 -40.92 -6.08 -40.52
N PRO A 10 -40.76 -6.00 -41.86
CA PRO A 10 -41.78 -6.50 -42.79
C PRO A 10 -41.93 -8.01 -42.73
N HIS A 11 -42.98 -8.51 -43.38
CA HIS A 11 -43.25 -9.97 -43.36
C HIS A 11 -42.18 -10.72 -44.16
N TYR A 12 -41.56 -11.72 -43.57
CA TYR A 12 -40.44 -12.46 -44.16
C TYR A 12 -40.79 -13.16 -45.48
N GLU A 13 -42.00 -13.77 -45.59
CA GLU A 13 -42.42 -14.49 -46.79
C GLU A 13 -42.86 -13.56 -47.94
N HIS A 14 -43.37 -12.37 -47.61
CA HIS A 14 -43.92 -11.47 -48.61
C HIS A 14 -42.91 -10.41 -49.07
N GLU A 15 -42.02 -9.99 -48.21
CA GLU A 15 -41.07 -8.92 -48.47
C GLU A 15 -39.66 -9.32 -47.98
N HIS A 16 -39.18 -10.46 -48.47
CA HIS A 16 -37.93 -11.06 -47.98
C HIS A 16 -36.72 -10.17 -48.06
N GLU A 17 -36.52 -9.48 -49.18
CA GLU A 17 -35.36 -8.58 -49.37
C GLU A 17 -35.42 -7.43 -48.41
N LEU A 18 -36.59 -6.82 -48.23
CA LEU A 18 -36.80 -5.70 -47.31
C LEU A 18 -36.61 -6.18 -45.83
N PHE A 19 -37.13 -7.38 -45.50
CA PHE A 19 -36.89 -7.94 -44.20
C PHE A 19 -35.41 -8.14 -43.88
N VAL A 20 -34.64 -8.68 -44.82
CA VAL A 20 -33.16 -8.84 -44.65
C VAL A 20 -32.45 -7.52 -44.51
N ALA A 21 -32.85 -6.47 -45.28
CA ALA A 21 -32.29 -5.15 -45.20
C ALA A 21 -32.57 -4.52 -43.83
N GLU A 22 -33.82 -4.54 -43.36
CA GLU A 22 -34.23 -3.99 -42.08
C GLU A 22 -33.60 -4.74 -40.89
N ALA A 23 -33.45 -6.08 -40.98
CA ALA A 23 -32.77 -6.88 -39.99
C ALA A 23 -31.27 -6.51 -39.91
N LYS A 24 -30.61 -6.23 -41.04
CA LYS A 24 -29.22 -5.71 -41.05
C LYS A 24 -29.13 -4.34 -40.43
N ALA A 25 -30.06 -3.44 -40.75
CA ALA A 25 -30.14 -2.09 -40.17
C ALA A 25 -30.35 -2.16 -38.66
N LEU A 26 -31.23 -3.03 -38.17
CA LEU A 26 -31.44 -3.25 -36.76
C LEU A 26 -30.14 -3.77 -36.06
N ARG A 27 -29.46 -4.74 -36.68
CA ARG A 27 -28.17 -5.21 -36.18
C ARG A 27 -27.13 -4.10 -36.06
N ALA A 28 -27.02 -3.25 -37.08
CA ALA A 28 -26.10 -2.10 -37.11
C ALA A 28 -26.33 -1.15 -35.90
N ARG A 29 -27.57 -1.02 -35.41
CA ARG A 29 -27.88 -0.21 -34.23
C ARG A 29 -27.29 -0.81 -32.92
N PHE A 30 -27.11 -2.12 -32.82
CA PHE A 30 -26.40 -2.75 -31.70
C PHE A 30 -24.87 -2.59 -31.83
N ASP A 31 -24.34 -2.50 -33.02
CA ASP A 31 -22.90 -2.34 -33.28
C ASP A 31 -22.47 -0.85 -33.24
N ALA A 32 -23.42 0.08 -33.35
CA ALA A 32 -23.16 1.51 -33.35
C ALA A 32 -22.57 1.99 -31.99
N PRO A 33 -21.68 3.01 -31.98
CA PRO A 33 -21.21 3.62 -30.74
C PRO A 33 -22.37 4.08 -29.85
N ALA A 34 -22.24 3.96 -28.52
CA ALA A 34 -23.32 4.26 -27.58
C ALA A 34 -23.82 5.72 -27.64
N ASN A 35 -23.01 6.64 -28.15
CA ASN A 35 -23.34 8.05 -28.33
C ASN A 35 -24.02 8.36 -29.70
N ALA A 36 -24.17 7.40 -30.57
CA ALA A 36 -24.90 7.60 -31.84
C ALA A 36 -26.40 7.72 -31.57
N ALA A 37 -27.07 8.62 -32.29
CA ALA A 37 -28.48 8.99 -32.06
C ALA A 37 -29.45 7.81 -32.09
N ASP A 38 -29.17 6.79 -32.93
CA ASP A 38 -30.00 5.61 -33.09
C ASP A 38 -29.38 4.30 -32.53
N SER A 39 -28.37 4.39 -31.69
CA SER A 39 -27.75 3.26 -31.05
C SER A 39 -28.71 2.57 -30.07
N LEU A 40 -28.71 1.24 -30.06
CA LEU A 40 -29.40 0.42 -29.05
C LEU A 40 -28.45 0.03 -27.92
N ARG A 41 -27.19 0.45 -27.97
CA ARG A 41 -26.25 0.24 -26.85
C ARG A 41 -26.58 1.17 -25.68
N ALA A 42 -26.57 0.63 -24.47
CA ALA A 42 -26.76 1.44 -23.28
C ALA A 42 -25.64 2.48 -23.14
N THR A 43 -26.03 3.74 -22.89
CA THR A 43 -25.10 4.82 -22.55
C THR A 43 -24.58 4.72 -21.11
N ALA A 44 -25.32 4.01 -20.24
CA ALA A 44 -24.90 3.75 -18.90
C ALA A 44 -23.72 2.75 -18.85
N ALA A 45 -22.76 2.96 -17.95
CA ALA A 45 -21.64 2.08 -17.79
C ALA A 45 -22.10 0.61 -17.65
N ALA A 46 -21.70 -0.23 -18.59
CA ALA A 46 -22.00 -1.64 -18.58
C ALA A 46 -21.23 -2.32 -17.41
N VAL A 47 -21.79 -3.39 -16.87
CA VAL A 47 -21.06 -4.25 -15.96
C VAL A 47 -19.99 -5.00 -16.76
N PRO A 48 -18.70 -4.95 -16.38
CA PRO A 48 -17.68 -5.75 -17.05
C PRO A 48 -18.03 -7.24 -17.05
N ILE A 49 -17.63 -7.96 -18.09
CA ILE A 49 -17.96 -9.38 -18.22
C ILE A 49 -17.49 -10.22 -17.03
N SER A 50 -16.35 -9.83 -16.43
CA SER A 50 -15.82 -10.44 -15.20
C SER A 50 -16.75 -10.29 -13.99
N GLY A 51 -17.57 -9.24 -13.94
CA GLY A 51 -18.57 -8.99 -12.89
C GLY A 51 -19.96 -9.53 -13.24
N LEU A 52 -20.18 -10.00 -14.48
CA LEU A 52 -21.53 -10.37 -14.97
C LEU A 52 -22.19 -11.46 -14.13
N GLY A 53 -21.46 -12.50 -13.72
CA GLY A 53 -22.00 -13.59 -12.92
C GLY A 53 -22.53 -13.14 -11.55
N VAL A 54 -21.80 -12.24 -10.88
CA VAL A 54 -22.22 -11.64 -9.61
C VAL A 54 -23.47 -10.77 -9.84
N SER A 55 -23.42 -9.90 -10.86
CA SER A 55 -24.52 -9.04 -11.23
C SER A 55 -25.82 -9.80 -11.51
N LEU A 56 -25.77 -10.83 -12.35
CA LEU A 56 -26.95 -11.64 -12.70
C LEU A 56 -27.52 -12.39 -11.49
N ARG A 57 -26.67 -12.90 -10.62
CA ARG A 57 -27.11 -13.61 -9.41
C ARG A 57 -27.89 -12.68 -8.48
N GLU A 58 -27.38 -11.49 -8.27
CA GLU A 58 -28.02 -10.50 -7.40
C GLU A 58 -29.32 -9.95 -7.99
N VAL A 59 -29.33 -9.63 -9.29
CA VAL A 59 -30.58 -9.25 -9.98
C VAL A 59 -31.63 -10.36 -9.81
N TRP A 60 -31.25 -11.63 -10.01
CA TRP A 60 -32.14 -12.75 -9.84
C TRP A 60 -32.66 -12.90 -8.40
N ASN A 61 -31.79 -12.74 -7.41
CA ASN A 61 -32.19 -12.78 -5.99
C ASN A 61 -33.15 -11.64 -5.63
N THR A 62 -32.90 -10.44 -6.15
CA THR A 62 -33.78 -9.27 -5.96
C THR A 62 -35.15 -9.51 -6.57
N VAL A 63 -35.21 -10.05 -7.80
CA VAL A 63 -36.45 -10.40 -8.47
C VAL A 63 -37.22 -11.48 -7.68
N LYS A 64 -36.54 -12.53 -7.21
CA LYS A 64 -37.15 -13.57 -6.37
C LYS A 64 -37.70 -13.04 -5.06
N ALA A 65 -36.99 -12.07 -4.44
CA ALA A 65 -37.42 -11.45 -3.20
C ALA A 65 -38.54 -10.40 -3.40
N ASN A 66 -38.97 -10.19 -4.65
CA ASN A 66 -39.95 -9.17 -5.04
C ASN A 66 -39.62 -7.77 -4.49
N LYS A 67 -38.34 -7.40 -4.54
CA LYS A 67 -37.82 -6.11 -4.08
C LYS A 67 -37.54 -5.20 -5.27
N ASP A 68 -37.59 -3.91 -5.03
CA ASP A 68 -37.19 -2.91 -6.03
C ASP A 68 -35.71 -3.05 -6.38
N LEU A 69 -35.38 -2.97 -7.66
CA LEU A 69 -34.01 -3.06 -8.15
C LEU A 69 -33.37 -1.66 -8.18
N ASP A 70 -32.50 -1.38 -7.22
CA ASP A 70 -31.66 -0.19 -7.22
C ASP A 70 -30.37 -0.45 -8.04
N LEU A 71 -30.39 -0.05 -9.31
CA LEU A 71 -29.27 -0.26 -10.24
C LEU A 71 -27.98 0.48 -9.83
N PRO A 72 -28.00 1.71 -9.32
CA PRO A 72 -26.80 2.36 -8.78
C PRO A 72 -26.16 1.60 -7.62
N ALA A 73 -26.94 1.23 -6.61
CA ALA A 73 -26.45 0.46 -5.47
C ALA A 73 -25.91 -0.92 -5.91
N HIS A 74 -26.57 -1.58 -6.86
CA HIS A 74 -26.12 -2.83 -7.44
C HIS A 74 -24.75 -2.71 -8.12
N LYS A 75 -24.50 -1.64 -8.88
CA LYS A 75 -23.18 -1.40 -9.52
C LYS A 75 -22.08 -1.22 -8.50
N ILE A 76 -22.34 -0.48 -7.42
CA ILE A 76 -21.39 -0.28 -6.33
C ILE A 76 -21.08 -1.61 -5.64
N MET A 77 -22.10 -2.42 -5.36
CA MET A 77 -21.94 -3.74 -4.75
C MET A 77 -21.07 -4.66 -5.62
N VAL A 78 -21.38 -4.77 -6.93
CA VAL A 78 -20.58 -5.57 -7.87
C VAL A 78 -19.14 -5.08 -7.94
N ALA A 79 -18.94 -3.75 -8.01
CA ALA A 79 -17.61 -3.17 -8.01
C ALA A 79 -16.85 -3.52 -6.72
N THR A 80 -17.52 -3.45 -5.55
CA THR A 80 -16.92 -3.76 -4.26
C THR A 80 -16.44 -5.21 -4.20
N VAL A 81 -17.30 -6.17 -4.56
CA VAL A 81 -16.95 -7.59 -4.55
C VAL A 81 -15.81 -7.88 -5.52
N ARG A 82 -15.89 -7.36 -6.76
CA ARG A 82 -14.88 -7.65 -7.78
C ARG A 82 -13.55 -6.98 -7.51
N CYS A 83 -13.53 -5.72 -7.07
CA CYS A 83 -12.28 -5.05 -6.71
C CYS A 83 -11.61 -5.71 -5.49
N GLU A 84 -12.39 -6.27 -4.54
CA GLU A 84 -11.84 -7.04 -3.43
C GLU A 84 -11.18 -8.34 -3.92
N GLU A 85 -11.88 -9.13 -4.76
CA GLU A 85 -11.32 -10.35 -5.33
C GLU A 85 -10.04 -10.11 -6.13
N ILE A 86 -9.98 -9.02 -6.91
CA ILE A 86 -8.78 -8.62 -7.66
C ILE A 86 -7.66 -8.23 -6.70
N ALA A 87 -7.97 -7.47 -5.63
CA ALA A 87 -6.99 -7.07 -4.63
C ALA A 87 -6.43 -8.28 -3.87
N ASP A 88 -7.27 -9.24 -3.49
CA ASP A 88 -6.85 -10.46 -2.83
C ASP A 88 -5.92 -11.31 -3.73
N ALA A 89 -6.26 -11.45 -5.01
CA ALA A 89 -5.42 -12.16 -5.97
C ALA A 89 -4.06 -11.45 -6.18
N ALA A 90 -4.05 -10.13 -6.27
CA ALA A 90 -2.84 -9.35 -6.40
C ALA A 90 -1.93 -9.45 -5.14
N LEU A 91 -2.52 -9.44 -3.95
CA LEU A 91 -1.78 -9.64 -2.70
C LEU A 91 -1.20 -11.06 -2.61
N ALA A 92 -1.98 -12.09 -2.98
CA ALA A 92 -1.52 -13.48 -2.99
C ALA A 92 -0.27 -13.64 -3.88
N GLN A 93 -0.24 -13.02 -5.06
CA GLN A 93 0.93 -13.04 -5.94
C GLN A 93 2.20 -12.47 -5.28
N ILE A 94 2.07 -11.51 -4.38
CA ILE A 94 3.21 -10.95 -3.65
C ILE A 94 3.63 -11.87 -2.50
N THR A 95 2.67 -12.37 -1.73
CA THR A 95 2.96 -13.22 -0.55
C THR A 95 3.61 -14.55 -0.94
N GLU A 96 3.30 -15.08 -2.13
CA GLU A 96 3.80 -16.35 -2.65
C GLU A 96 5.04 -16.19 -3.56
N CYS A 97 5.51 -14.96 -3.83
CA CYS A 97 6.60 -14.78 -4.76
C CYS A 97 7.98 -15.07 -4.14
N ASP A 98 8.87 -15.69 -4.93
CA ASP A 98 10.24 -15.97 -4.54
C ASP A 98 11.05 -14.70 -4.21
N GLU A 99 10.71 -13.57 -4.82
CA GLU A 99 11.35 -12.27 -4.56
C GLU A 99 11.18 -11.85 -3.10
N LEU A 100 9.96 -11.97 -2.54
CA LEU A 100 9.69 -11.68 -1.13
C LEU A 100 10.41 -12.68 -0.21
N ALA A 101 10.37 -13.98 -0.53
CA ALA A 101 11.04 -15.02 0.25
C ALA A 101 12.56 -14.81 0.30
N ASN A 102 13.18 -14.40 -0.80
CA ASN A 102 14.60 -14.09 -0.86
C ASN A 102 14.93 -12.81 -0.09
N LEU A 103 14.08 -11.80 -0.19
CA LEU A 103 14.24 -10.53 0.52
C LEU A 103 14.16 -10.74 2.06
N LEU A 104 13.25 -11.59 2.53
CA LEU A 104 13.16 -11.99 3.94
C LEU A 104 14.43 -12.71 4.42
N LYS A 105 15.01 -13.58 3.60
CA LYS A 105 16.27 -14.25 3.94
C LYS A 105 17.44 -13.26 4.00
N GLU A 106 17.53 -12.34 3.04
CA GLU A 106 18.54 -11.28 3.02
C GLU A 106 18.42 -10.40 4.29
N ALA A 107 17.21 -9.93 4.62
CA ALA A 107 16.95 -9.07 5.76
C ALA A 107 17.25 -9.75 7.12
N LYS A 108 17.11 -11.08 7.22
CA LYS A 108 17.49 -11.84 8.44
C LYS A 108 18.98 -11.87 8.68
N SER A 109 19.79 -11.86 7.64
CA SER A 109 21.24 -12.03 7.75
C SER A 109 22.02 -10.73 7.78
N ALA A 110 21.51 -9.68 7.12
CA ALA A 110 22.18 -8.39 7.00
C ALA A 110 21.24 -7.28 6.58
N LYS A 111 21.74 -6.05 6.59
CA LYS A 111 21.04 -4.91 5.97
C LYS A 111 20.82 -5.15 4.48
N VAL A 112 19.60 -4.88 4.04
CA VAL A 112 19.22 -5.01 2.63
C VAL A 112 19.65 -3.77 1.86
N SER A 113 20.41 -3.96 0.79
CA SER A 113 20.78 -2.87 -0.10
C SER A 113 19.58 -2.40 -0.94
N HIS A 114 19.42 -1.06 -1.09
CA HIS A 114 18.35 -0.46 -1.90
C HIS A 114 16.95 -0.96 -1.54
N LEU A 115 16.63 -1.05 -0.25
CA LEU A 115 15.37 -1.60 0.25
C LEU A 115 14.16 -0.83 -0.31
N VAL A 116 14.18 0.50 -0.36
CA VAL A 116 13.10 1.33 -0.93
C VAL A 116 12.75 0.88 -2.34
N SER A 117 13.73 0.76 -3.22
CA SER A 117 13.49 0.34 -4.60
C SER A 117 12.92 -1.08 -4.71
N LYS A 118 13.33 -1.99 -3.81
CA LYS A 118 12.78 -3.36 -3.73
C LYS A 118 11.32 -3.35 -3.25
N ILE A 119 11.01 -2.53 -2.25
CA ILE A 119 9.64 -2.30 -1.74
C ILE A 119 8.75 -1.73 -2.85
N GLU A 120 9.19 -0.67 -3.52
CA GLU A 120 8.45 -0.05 -4.62
C GLU A 120 8.18 -1.01 -5.77
N LYS A 121 9.18 -1.80 -6.14
CA LYS A 121 9.05 -2.83 -7.19
C LYS A 121 7.97 -3.86 -6.82
N LEU A 122 7.98 -4.38 -5.60
CA LEU A 122 6.99 -5.34 -5.13
C LEU A 122 5.59 -4.69 -5.00
N THR A 123 5.52 -3.45 -4.52
CA THR A 123 4.26 -2.70 -4.45
C THR A 123 3.67 -2.50 -5.85
N ASN A 124 4.48 -2.08 -6.82
CA ASN A 124 4.02 -1.90 -8.19
C ASN A 124 3.63 -3.23 -8.85
N LYS A 125 4.30 -4.34 -8.50
CA LYS A 125 3.94 -5.69 -8.97
C LYS A 125 2.53 -6.11 -8.50
N ALA A 126 2.05 -5.63 -7.35
CA ALA A 126 0.68 -5.83 -6.90
C ALA A 126 -0.30 -4.83 -7.55
N LEU A 127 0.08 -3.54 -7.60
CA LEU A 127 -0.84 -2.48 -8.02
C LEU A 127 -1.09 -2.48 -9.54
N THR A 128 -0.11 -2.81 -10.36
CA THR A 128 -0.26 -2.79 -11.83
C THR A 128 -1.36 -3.74 -12.33
N PRO A 129 -1.37 -5.05 -11.97
CA PRO A 129 -2.46 -5.94 -12.39
C PRO A 129 -3.81 -5.52 -11.79
N TYR A 130 -3.82 -5.01 -10.55
CA TYR A 130 -5.04 -4.47 -9.97
C TYR A 130 -5.61 -3.31 -10.79
N ASP A 131 -4.79 -2.32 -11.14
CA ASP A 131 -5.20 -1.16 -11.91
C ASP A 131 -5.71 -1.55 -13.30
N ASP A 132 -5.09 -2.55 -13.94
CA ASP A 132 -5.50 -3.05 -15.25
C ASP A 132 -6.85 -3.78 -15.22
N GLU A 133 -7.13 -4.54 -14.20
CA GLU A 133 -8.39 -5.29 -14.07
C GLU A 133 -9.51 -4.44 -13.48
N ALA A 134 -9.20 -3.56 -12.51
CA ALA A 134 -10.20 -2.75 -11.82
C ALA A 134 -10.67 -1.52 -12.62
N LYS A 135 -9.98 -1.13 -13.69
CA LYS A 135 -10.27 0.10 -14.48
C LYS A 135 -11.71 0.23 -14.99
N TYR A 136 -12.41 -0.89 -15.14
CA TYR A 136 -13.78 -0.94 -15.66
C TYR A 136 -14.86 -0.77 -14.60
N PHE A 137 -14.50 -0.79 -13.31
CA PHE A 137 -15.43 -0.65 -12.20
C PHE A 137 -15.58 0.80 -11.73
N VAL A 138 -16.50 1.01 -10.80
CA VAL A 138 -16.83 2.35 -10.25
C VAL A 138 -15.56 2.98 -9.63
N LYS A 139 -15.27 4.21 -10.01
CA LYS A 139 -14.01 4.90 -9.70
C LYS A 139 -13.77 4.99 -8.19
N GLU A 140 -14.77 5.43 -7.44
CA GLU A 140 -14.69 5.64 -6.00
C GLU A 140 -14.36 4.33 -5.26
N VAL A 141 -14.98 3.22 -5.69
CA VAL A 141 -14.77 1.89 -5.10
C VAL A 141 -13.36 1.39 -5.43
N ARG A 142 -12.95 1.46 -6.71
CA ARG A 142 -11.63 0.98 -7.11
C ARG A 142 -10.50 1.75 -6.44
N GLU A 143 -10.65 3.08 -6.27
CA GLU A 143 -9.63 3.90 -5.60
C GLU A 143 -9.55 3.57 -4.10
N ALA A 144 -10.69 3.39 -3.43
CA ALA A 144 -10.71 2.97 -2.03
C ALA A 144 -10.06 1.59 -1.84
N LYS A 145 -10.40 0.62 -2.70
CA LYS A 145 -9.81 -0.73 -2.65
C LYS A 145 -8.33 -0.76 -3.05
N ARG A 146 -7.91 0.15 -3.93
CA ARG A 146 -6.49 0.34 -4.28
C ARG A 146 -5.67 0.81 -3.08
N LEU A 147 -6.19 1.76 -2.32
CA LEU A 147 -5.54 2.24 -1.09
C LEU A 147 -5.47 1.13 -0.03
N ASP A 148 -6.55 0.36 0.15
CA ASP A 148 -6.55 -0.81 1.04
C ASP A 148 -5.50 -1.85 0.61
N LEU A 149 -5.44 -2.21 -0.67
CA LEU A 149 -4.43 -3.12 -1.20
C LEU A 149 -3.02 -2.61 -0.91
N LYS A 150 -2.76 -1.32 -1.13
CA LYS A 150 -1.46 -0.71 -0.87
C LYS A 150 -1.07 -0.81 0.61
N ALA A 151 -2.00 -0.56 1.52
CA ALA A 151 -1.78 -0.72 2.97
C ALA A 151 -1.51 -2.19 3.36
N ARG A 152 -2.23 -3.14 2.77
CA ARG A 152 -2.02 -4.58 3.00
C ARG A 152 -0.66 -5.05 2.47
N VAL A 153 -0.22 -4.55 1.31
CA VAL A 153 1.13 -4.81 0.77
C VAL A 153 2.20 -4.23 1.70
N ALA A 154 2.03 -2.97 2.15
CA ALA A 154 2.95 -2.35 3.09
C ALA A 154 3.06 -3.15 4.40
N LYS A 155 1.94 -3.64 4.92
CA LYS A 155 1.92 -4.52 6.12
C LYS A 155 2.70 -5.83 5.87
N THR A 156 2.55 -6.44 4.70
CA THR A 156 3.28 -7.68 4.34
C THR A 156 4.79 -7.43 4.23
N LEU A 157 5.19 -6.30 3.64
CA LEU A 157 6.59 -5.90 3.52
C LEU A 157 7.18 -5.36 4.84
N GLY A 158 6.33 -5.01 5.80
CA GLY A 158 6.74 -4.49 7.10
C GLY A 158 7.65 -5.45 7.87
N GLU A 159 7.47 -6.78 7.73
CA GLU A 159 8.37 -7.76 8.36
C GLU A 159 9.82 -7.63 7.85
N VAL A 160 9.99 -7.47 6.54
CA VAL A 160 11.31 -7.22 5.93
C VAL A 160 11.91 -5.91 6.42
N ALA A 161 11.07 -4.86 6.43
CA ALA A 161 11.48 -3.53 6.87
C ALA A 161 11.91 -3.52 8.35
N SER A 162 11.16 -4.17 9.24
CA SER A 162 11.53 -4.29 10.67
C SER A 162 12.86 -5.01 10.86
N MET A 163 13.09 -6.12 10.15
CA MET A 163 14.37 -6.84 10.22
C MET A 163 15.55 -5.99 9.73
N HIS A 164 15.35 -5.25 8.63
CA HIS A 164 16.38 -4.33 8.12
C HIS A 164 16.66 -3.21 9.12
N LEU A 165 15.62 -2.57 9.66
CA LEU A 165 15.76 -1.47 10.62
C LEU A 165 16.36 -1.92 11.96
N GLU A 166 16.20 -3.20 12.33
CA GLU A 166 16.90 -3.77 13.49
C GLU A 166 18.42 -3.70 13.29
N HIS A 167 18.92 -4.11 12.13
CA HIS A 167 20.35 -3.97 11.81
C HIS A 167 20.81 -2.51 11.78
N VAL A 168 19.96 -1.60 11.28
CA VAL A 168 20.27 -0.14 11.27
C VAL A 168 20.34 0.37 12.72
N ARG A 169 19.39 -0.02 13.58
CA ARG A 169 19.41 0.34 15.01
C ARG A 169 20.68 -0.16 15.71
N GLN A 170 21.07 -1.40 15.46
CA GLN A 170 22.30 -1.97 16.03
C GLN A 170 23.55 -1.18 15.65
N ASP A 171 23.68 -0.79 14.37
CA ASP A 171 24.81 0.02 13.93
C ASP A 171 24.86 1.40 14.60
N ILE A 172 23.69 2.06 14.73
CA ILE A 172 23.59 3.37 15.39
C ILE A 172 23.97 3.22 16.89
N VAL A 173 23.48 2.16 17.54
CA VAL A 173 23.78 1.85 18.93
C VAL A 173 25.27 1.57 19.14
N GLU A 174 25.88 0.75 18.29
CA GLU A 174 27.32 0.44 18.38
C GLU A 174 28.17 1.71 18.20
N SER A 175 27.78 2.57 17.26
CA SER A 175 28.43 3.86 17.06
C SER A 175 28.29 4.77 18.28
N LEU A 176 27.09 4.83 18.90
CA LEU A 176 26.84 5.59 20.13
C LEU A 176 27.71 5.08 21.30
N VAL A 177 27.71 3.78 21.55
CA VAL A 177 28.48 3.16 22.63
C VAL A 177 29.98 3.43 22.44
N HIS A 178 30.44 3.35 21.20
CA HIS A 178 31.85 3.66 20.88
C HIS A 178 32.19 5.14 21.16
N GLU A 179 31.34 6.09 20.72
CA GLU A 179 31.55 7.54 20.94
C GLU A 179 31.51 7.89 22.43
N VAL A 180 30.56 7.34 23.18
CA VAL A 180 30.45 7.54 24.63
C VAL A 180 31.68 6.99 25.37
N ASN A 181 32.12 5.76 25.04
CA ASN A 181 33.29 5.16 25.68
C ASN A 181 34.59 5.91 25.37
N ALA A 182 34.76 6.40 24.14
CA ALA A 182 35.90 7.23 23.78
C ALA A 182 35.93 8.52 24.61
N THR A 183 34.80 9.22 24.71
CA THR A 183 34.69 10.49 25.48
C THR A 183 34.89 10.26 26.97
N LEU A 184 34.36 9.14 27.54
CA LEU A 184 34.58 8.78 28.94
C LEU A 184 36.04 8.39 29.20
N GLY A 185 36.67 7.68 28.25
CA GLY A 185 38.11 7.35 28.32
C GLY A 185 39.00 8.55 28.33
N ASP A 186 38.74 9.53 27.46
CA ASP A 186 39.44 10.82 27.39
C ASP A 186 39.23 11.65 28.66
N ALA A 187 38.00 11.70 29.19
CA ALA A 187 37.67 12.37 30.44
C ALA A 187 38.38 11.74 31.68
N ALA A 188 38.46 10.41 31.70
CA ALA A 188 39.17 9.64 32.73
C ALA A 188 40.69 9.90 32.66
N ALA A 189 41.26 9.95 31.46
CA ALA A 189 42.67 10.26 31.23
C ALA A 189 43.05 11.73 31.60
N ALA A 190 42.07 12.66 31.43
CA ALA A 190 42.25 14.07 31.80
C ALA A 190 41.95 14.41 33.26
N TYR A 191 41.55 13.38 34.09
CA TYR A 191 41.19 13.58 35.48
C TYR A 191 42.40 13.98 36.33
N VAL A 192 42.37 15.22 36.90
CA VAL A 192 43.33 15.69 37.87
C VAL A 192 42.69 15.70 39.26
N PRO A 193 43.19 14.88 40.21
CA PRO A 193 42.67 14.86 41.57
C PRO A 193 42.74 16.23 42.23
N GLY A 194 41.58 16.78 42.67
CA GLY A 194 41.51 18.07 43.38
C GLY A 194 40.84 19.21 42.64
N LYS A 195 40.51 19.08 41.36
CA LYS A 195 39.69 20.08 40.61
C LYS A 195 38.21 19.95 40.93
N LYS A 196 37.49 21.08 41.11
CA LYS A 196 36.06 21.07 41.46
C LYS A 196 35.22 20.54 40.28
N ARG A 197 34.40 19.55 40.59
CA ARG A 197 33.50 18.75 39.72
C ARG A 197 32.39 19.54 39.01
N SER A 198 32.30 20.88 39.12
CA SER A 198 31.17 21.68 38.65
C SER A 198 31.22 22.00 37.14
N GLU A 199 32.42 22.15 36.57
CA GLU A 199 32.58 22.48 35.15
C GLU A 199 32.42 21.23 34.24
N ASP A 200 32.86 20.07 34.72
CA ASP A 200 32.76 18.81 33.96
C ASP A 200 31.33 18.31 33.77
N ARG A 201 30.40 18.65 34.69
CA ARG A 201 28.95 18.26 34.55
C ARG A 201 28.24 19.01 33.43
N VAL A 202 28.57 20.29 33.21
CA VAL A 202 27.97 21.07 32.12
C VAL A 202 28.46 20.56 30.77
N GLY A 203 29.75 20.20 30.67
CA GLY A 203 30.33 19.62 29.45
C GLY A 203 29.69 18.29 29.08
N PHE A 204 29.48 17.39 30.05
CA PHE A 204 28.85 16.10 29.80
C PHE A 204 27.37 16.23 29.42
N ALA A 205 26.60 17.11 30.04
CA ALA A 205 25.22 17.37 29.67
C ALA A 205 25.08 17.96 28.25
N THR A 206 26.00 18.82 27.86
CA THR A 206 26.07 19.40 26.51
C THR A 206 26.42 18.30 25.49
N PHE A 207 27.42 17.46 25.80
CA PHE A 207 27.81 16.32 24.98
C PHE A 207 26.63 15.38 24.77
N LEU A 208 25.91 14.96 25.82
CA LEU A 208 24.73 14.12 25.69
C LEU A 208 23.66 14.75 24.79
N LYS A 209 23.38 16.02 24.98
CA LYS A 209 22.39 16.73 24.15
C LYS A 209 22.77 16.75 22.67
N GLU A 210 24.03 17.03 22.36
CA GLU A 210 24.55 17.03 21.00
C GLU A 210 24.51 15.62 20.39
N THR A 211 24.88 14.61 21.17
CA THR A 211 24.85 13.20 20.76
C THR A 211 23.43 12.77 20.45
N PHE A 212 22.44 13.07 21.30
CA PHE A 212 21.03 12.78 21.01
C PHE A 212 20.52 13.48 19.75
N THR A 213 20.88 14.76 19.54
CA THR A 213 20.48 15.47 18.31
C THR A 213 21.07 14.82 17.05
N LYS A 214 22.31 14.34 17.13
CA LYS A 214 22.93 13.58 16.03
C LYS A 214 22.24 12.25 15.78
N LEU A 215 21.87 11.51 16.85
CA LEU A 215 21.16 10.23 16.73
C LEU A 215 19.80 10.39 16.07
N ASP A 216 19.05 11.43 16.45
CA ASP A 216 17.76 11.74 15.83
C ASP A 216 17.92 11.97 14.33
N ALA A 217 18.88 12.83 13.95
CA ALA A 217 19.15 13.10 12.54
C ALA A 217 19.62 11.86 11.77
N GLN A 218 20.47 11.03 12.36
CA GLN A 218 20.92 9.77 11.77
C GLN A 218 19.76 8.77 11.60
N TRP A 219 18.86 8.69 12.58
CA TRP A 219 17.71 7.80 12.49
C TRP A 219 16.74 8.25 11.39
N GLU A 220 16.43 9.54 11.32
CA GLU A 220 15.57 10.10 10.27
C GLU A 220 16.17 9.86 8.87
N GLU A 221 17.44 10.15 8.68
CA GLU A 221 18.16 9.90 7.42
C GLU A 221 18.10 8.41 7.02
N ARG A 222 18.33 7.51 7.97
CA ARG A 222 18.29 6.07 7.73
C ARG A 222 16.88 5.53 7.45
N LEU A 223 15.86 6.12 8.06
CA LEU A 223 14.46 5.80 7.74
C LEU A 223 14.13 6.19 6.31
N ASP A 224 14.49 7.40 5.89
CA ASP A 224 14.25 7.90 4.53
C ASP A 224 15.01 7.09 3.47
N GLU A 225 16.22 6.62 3.78
CA GLU A 225 16.98 5.70 2.93
C GLU A 225 16.39 4.29 2.85
N SER A 226 15.64 3.88 3.86
CA SER A 226 15.16 2.49 4.03
C SER A 226 13.70 2.29 3.66
N LEU A 227 12.87 3.31 3.77
CA LEU A 227 11.43 3.24 3.60
C LEU A 227 10.89 4.38 2.73
N PRO A 228 9.78 4.18 2.02
CA PRO A 228 9.08 5.24 1.31
C PRO A 228 8.26 6.08 2.31
N THR A 229 8.95 6.94 3.08
CA THR A 229 8.37 7.73 4.21
C THR A 229 7.30 8.73 3.76
N ASP A 230 7.34 9.19 2.51
CA ASP A 230 6.32 10.06 1.91
C ASP A 230 4.99 9.32 1.62
N ASP A 231 4.96 7.99 1.73
CA ASP A 231 3.80 7.18 1.44
C ASP A 231 2.96 6.91 2.69
N LEU A 232 1.70 7.39 2.68
CA LEU A 232 0.75 7.21 3.79
C LEU A 232 0.56 5.75 4.22
N ALA A 233 0.78 4.79 3.33
CA ALA A 233 0.69 3.37 3.66
C ALA A 233 1.76 2.92 4.68
N TRP A 234 2.83 3.68 4.85
CA TRP A 234 3.93 3.41 5.78
C TRP A 234 3.92 4.29 7.03
N ALA A 235 3.03 5.29 7.11
CA ALA A 235 3.05 6.28 8.19
C ALA A 235 2.99 5.66 9.60
N ASP A 236 2.04 4.75 9.84
CA ASP A 236 1.90 4.08 11.14
C ASP A 236 3.10 3.19 11.48
N PHE A 237 3.67 2.53 10.46
CA PHE A 237 4.86 1.70 10.61
C PHE A 237 6.08 2.54 11.01
N VAL A 238 6.32 3.68 10.34
CA VAL A 238 7.41 4.60 10.66
C VAL A 238 7.30 5.12 12.10
N VAL A 239 6.09 5.49 12.54
CA VAL A 239 5.84 5.94 13.91
C VAL A 239 6.19 4.86 14.93
N GLU A 240 5.79 3.60 14.68
CA GLU A 240 6.07 2.52 15.61
C GLU A 240 7.56 2.14 15.64
N GLU A 241 8.24 2.11 14.51
CA GLU A 241 9.68 1.84 14.45
C GLU A 241 10.50 2.97 15.11
N THR A 242 10.07 4.22 14.98
CA THR A 242 10.69 5.34 15.70
C THR A 242 10.51 5.22 17.21
N LYS A 243 9.35 4.82 17.69
CA LYS A 243 9.15 4.52 19.13
C LYS A 243 10.06 3.37 19.61
N ASN A 244 10.23 2.33 18.79
CA ASN A 244 11.10 1.21 19.11
C ASN A 244 12.58 1.64 19.18
N PHE A 245 13.00 2.55 18.29
CA PHE A 245 14.33 3.17 18.35
C PHE A 245 14.55 3.88 19.67
N TYR A 246 13.67 4.78 20.09
CA TYR A 246 13.82 5.50 21.36
C TYR A 246 13.80 4.58 22.57
N LYS A 247 12.96 3.54 22.61
CA LYS A 247 12.99 2.54 23.69
C LYS A 247 14.35 1.84 23.79
N THR A 248 14.97 1.55 22.64
CA THR A 248 16.31 0.95 22.60
C THR A 248 17.36 1.90 23.16
N ILE A 249 17.33 3.17 22.77
CA ILE A 249 18.26 4.20 23.28
C ILE A 249 18.08 4.39 24.79
N ASP A 250 16.85 4.49 25.29
CA ASP A 250 16.57 4.62 26.72
C ASP A 250 17.13 3.45 27.54
N ALA A 251 16.96 2.22 27.03
CA ALA A 251 17.50 1.03 27.69
C ALA A 251 19.03 1.05 27.77
N ILE A 252 19.72 1.55 26.74
CA ILE A 252 21.17 1.66 26.70
C ILE A 252 21.65 2.74 27.66
N VAL A 253 20.99 3.91 27.65
CA VAL A 253 21.33 4.99 28.60
C VAL A 253 21.20 4.52 30.05
N ASP A 254 20.16 3.75 30.35
CA ASP A 254 19.98 3.16 31.70
C ASP A 254 21.04 2.12 32.03
N SER A 255 21.52 1.34 31.08
CA SER A 255 22.65 0.41 31.26
C SER A 255 23.95 1.16 31.54
N LEU A 256 24.27 2.15 30.73
CA LEU A 256 25.47 2.98 30.92
C LEU A 256 25.47 3.73 32.25
N ARG A 257 24.31 4.20 32.72
CA ARG A 257 24.17 4.83 34.03
C ARG A 257 24.51 3.82 35.18
N LYS A 258 24.04 2.57 35.06
CA LYS A 258 24.30 1.55 36.06
C LYS A 258 25.77 1.13 36.09
N GLU A 259 26.43 1.03 34.95
CA GLU A 259 27.85 0.67 34.84
C GLU A 259 28.75 1.83 35.31
N GLY A 260 28.37 3.08 35.04
CA GLY A 260 29.14 4.26 35.49
C GLY A 260 28.96 4.63 36.97
N MET A 261 28.06 3.95 37.71
CA MET A 261 27.87 4.11 39.16
C MET A 261 28.61 3.04 40.00
N ASN A 262 29.24 2.05 39.40
CA ASN A 262 30.10 1.05 40.02
C ASN A 262 31.56 1.38 39.78
#